data_f8e38b2a6ce8e82bae2d83b854b582c3
#
_entry.id   f8e38b2a6ce8e82bae2d83b854b582c3
#
_cell.length_a   1.000
_cell.length_b   1.000
_cell.length_c   1.000
_cell.angle_alpha   90.00
_cell.angle_beta   90.00
_cell.angle_gamma   90.00
#
_symmetry.space_group_name_H-M   'P 1'
#
loop_
_entity.id
_entity.type
_entity.pdbx_description
1 polymer ?
#
loop_
_entity_poly.entity_id
_entity_poly.type
_entity_poly.pdbx_seq_one_letter_code
_entity_poly.pdbx_strand_id
1 'polypeptide(L)'
;MMEAFLVRVLGPRAADCFITEIIAPDGGKNCYEVTSCGDRIVLRGDCPVSVAMALNAYLTEVCRINYSWNGNREVRLAEFPVPAAPIRRTVDQKYRVYMNYCTLCYSMAWWDWPRWEKEIDFMAMKGINMPLAVVGTEKVWFDTLVELG
;
A
#
# COMPACT_ATOMS: atom_id res chain seq x y z
N MET A 1 -2.74 10.78 -7.31
CA MET A 1 -3.09 9.67 -6.38
C MET A 1 -1.84 8.98 -5.83
N MET A 2 -0.94 8.45 -6.68
CA MET A 2 0.29 7.76 -6.20
C MET A 2 1.26 8.70 -5.51
N GLU A 3 1.40 9.95 -5.94
CA GLU A 3 2.24 10.95 -5.28
C GLU A 3 1.83 11.19 -3.82
N ALA A 4 0.53 11.38 -3.56
CA ALA A 4 0.03 11.55 -2.19
C ALA A 4 0.32 10.33 -1.30
N PHE A 5 0.22 9.12 -1.85
CA PHE A 5 0.61 7.88 -1.17
C PHE A 5 2.11 7.88 -0.82
N LEU A 6 2.99 8.22 -1.78
CA LEU A 6 4.43 8.30 -1.53
C LEU A 6 4.78 9.31 -0.44
N VAL A 7 4.13 10.49 -0.48
CA VAL A 7 4.34 11.54 0.53
C VAL A 7 3.88 11.08 1.93
N ARG A 8 2.77 10.35 2.05
CA ARG A 8 2.32 9.80 3.35
C ARG A 8 3.30 8.77 3.92
N VAL A 9 3.86 7.92 3.06
CA VAL A 9 4.74 6.82 3.52
C VAL A 9 6.17 7.28 3.73
N LEU A 10 6.70 8.14 2.86
CA LEU A 10 8.12 8.50 2.79
C LEU A 10 8.42 9.96 3.19
N GLY A 11 7.38 10.78 3.31
CA GLY A 11 7.52 12.21 3.52
C GLY A 11 7.58 13.03 2.22
N PRO A 12 7.58 14.37 2.33
CA PRO A 12 7.40 15.29 1.19
C PRO A 12 8.50 15.20 0.12
N ARG A 13 9.72 14.81 0.48
CA ARG A 13 10.84 14.64 -0.48
C ARG A 13 10.61 13.50 -1.49
N ALA A 14 9.66 12.62 -1.23
CA ALA A 14 9.37 11.51 -2.13
C ALA A 14 8.87 11.97 -3.51
N ALA A 15 8.16 13.10 -3.58
CA ALA A 15 7.66 13.64 -4.84
C ALA A 15 8.79 13.90 -5.86
N ASP A 16 9.94 14.36 -5.39
CA ASP A 16 11.09 14.68 -6.24
C ASP A 16 11.95 13.45 -6.57
N CYS A 17 12.00 12.48 -5.67
CA CYS A 17 12.90 11.33 -5.77
C CYS A 17 12.29 10.13 -6.51
N PHE A 18 10.97 10.08 -6.67
CA PHE A 18 10.28 8.92 -7.25
C PHE A 18 9.52 9.28 -8.53
N ILE A 19 9.46 8.30 -9.43
CA ILE A 19 8.60 8.27 -10.61
C ILE A 19 7.69 7.05 -10.47
N THR A 20 6.40 7.20 -10.77
CA THR A 20 5.46 6.07 -10.78
C THR A 20 4.86 5.89 -12.16
N GLU A 21 4.81 4.66 -12.66
CA GLU A 21 4.31 4.32 -13.99
C GLU A 21 3.41 3.09 -13.93
N ILE A 22 2.35 3.11 -14.74
CA ILE A 22 1.50 1.94 -14.95
C ILE A 22 1.99 1.20 -16.19
N ILE A 23 2.18 -0.11 -16.06
CA ILE A 23 2.62 -1.02 -17.12
C ILE A 23 1.57 -2.09 -17.41
N ALA A 24 1.74 -2.83 -18.49
CA ALA A 24 0.87 -3.97 -18.77
C ALA A 24 1.11 -5.12 -17.78
N PRO A 25 0.07 -5.90 -17.42
CA PRO A 25 0.22 -7.10 -16.61
C PRO A 25 1.09 -8.15 -17.35
N ASP A 26 1.77 -8.99 -16.58
CA ASP A 26 2.65 -10.03 -17.12
C ASP A 26 1.91 -11.36 -17.22
N GLY A 27 1.56 -11.76 -18.44
CA GLY A 27 0.79 -12.99 -18.66
C GLY A 27 -0.58 -13.00 -17.96
N GLY A 28 -1.21 -11.81 -17.81
CA GLY A 28 -2.49 -11.65 -17.09
C GLY A 28 -2.37 -11.66 -15.57
N LYS A 29 -1.15 -11.70 -15.05
CA LYS A 29 -0.84 -11.63 -13.60
C LYS A 29 -0.43 -10.21 -13.22
N ASN A 30 -0.69 -9.84 -11.95
CA ASN A 30 -0.12 -8.61 -11.42
C ASN A 30 1.41 -8.67 -11.45
N CYS A 31 2.03 -7.57 -11.79
CA CYS A 31 3.50 -7.46 -11.78
C CYS A 31 3.94 -6.08 -11.34
N TYR A 32 5.17 -6.02 -10.82
CA TYR A 32 5.79 -4.76 -10.44
C TYR A 32 7.29 -4.75 -10.71
N GLU A 33 7.82 -3.54 -10.86
CA GLU A 33 9.25 -3.29 -11.08
C GLU A 33 9.75 -2.14 -10.21
N VAL A 34 11.03 -2.25 -9.81
CA VAL A 34 11.81 -1.16 -9.23
C VAL A 34 13.04 -0.99 -10.09
N THR A 35 13.22 0.21 -10.62
CA THR A 35 14.39 0.58 -11.43
C THR A 35 14.83 2.00 -11.06
N SER A 36 15.69 2.59 -11.85
CA SER A 36 16.08 4.01 -11.71
C SER A 36 16.18 4.69 -13.07
N CYS A 37 16.04 6.01 -13.03
CA CYS A 37 16.29 6.90 -14.16
C CYS A 37 17.14 8.07 -13.63
N GLY A 38 18.44 8.02 -13.88
CA GLY A 38 19.39 8.91 -13.21
C GLY A 38 19.42 8.62 -11.71
N ASP A 39 19.21 9.64 -10.90
CA ASP A 39 19.14 9.60 -9.44
C ASP A 39 17.71 9.33 -8.89
N ARG A 40 16.72 9.26 -9.78
CA ARG A 40 15.31 9.00 -9.38
C ARG A 40 14.98 7.52 -9.44
N ILE A 41 14.25 7.07 -8.42
CA ILE A 41 13.72 5.71 -8.33
C ILE A 41 12.43 5.61 -9.16
N VAL A 42 12.32 4.58 -9.98
CA VAL A 42 11.14 4.33 -10.82
C VAL A 42 10.40 3.11 -10.29
N LEU A 43 9.18 3.32 -9.84
CA LEU A 43 8.27 2.29 -9.37
C LEU A 43 7.21 2.03 -10.44
N ARG A 44 7.16 0.80 -10.97
CA ARG A 44 6.19 0.38 -11.97
C ARG A 44 5.30 -0.71 -11.44
N GLY A 45 4.05 -0.73 -11.89
CA GLY A 45 3.12 -1.79 -11.59
C GLY A 45 1.96 -1.80 -12.58
N ASP A 46 1.29 -2.94 -12.75
CA ASP A 46 0.13 -3.06 -13.63
C ASP A 46 -1.14 -2.38 -13.07
N CYS A 47 -1.11 -2.07 -11.78
CA CYS A 47 -2.17 -1.33 -11.09
C CYS A 47 -1.58 -0.55 -9.88
N PRO A 48 -2.34 0.36 -9.26
CA PRO A 48 -1.85 1.12 -8.10
C PRO A 48 -1.35 0.25 -6.94
N VAL A 49 -1.99 -0.89 -6.67
CA VAL A 49 -1.54 -1.83 -5.63
C VAL A 49 -0.17 -2.42 -6.00
N SER A 50 0.05 -2.76 -7.25
CA SER A 50 1.35 -3.27 -7.72
C SER A 50 2.46 -2.21 -7.62
N VAL A 51 2.15 -0.93 -7.87
CA VAL A 51 3.11 0.17 -7.64
C VAL A 51 3.43 0.31 -6.15
N ALA A 52 2.44 0.14 -5.27
CA ALA A 52 2.69 0.13 -3.81
C ALA A 52 3.54 -1.08 -3.38
N MET A 53 3.35 -2.25 -4.01
CA MET A 53 4.22 -3.42 -3.81
C MET A 53 5.66 -3.14 -4.27
N ALA A 54 5.85 -2.43 -5.39
CA ALA A 54 7.17 -2.00 -5.83
C ALA A 54 7.85 -1.12 -4.76
N LEU A 55 7.12 -0.19 -4.14
CA LEU A 55 7.64 0.58 -3.02
C LEU A 55 8.05 -0.29 -1.84
N ASN A 56 7.22 -1.27 -1.45
CA ASN A 56 7.57 -2.20 -0.37
C ASN A 56 8.83 -3.02 -0.69
N ALA A 57 8.97 -3.49 -1.93
CA ALA A 57 10.17 -4.19 -2.39
C ALA A 57 11.40 -3.28 -2.34
N TYR A 58 11.29 -2.04 -2.81
CA TYR A 58 12.35 -1.04 -2.70
C TYR A 58 12.79 -0.81 -1.25
N LEU A 59 11.84 -0.57 -0.35
CA LEU A 59 12.16 -0.36 1.07
C LEU A 59 12.84 -1.59 1.69
N THR A 60 12.35 -2.79 1.38
CA THR A 60 12.86 -4.03 1.98
C THR A 60 14.20 -4.46 1.38
N GLU A 61 14.31 -4.48 0.06
CA GLU A 61 15.46 -5.07 -0.64
C GLU A 61 16.60 -4.05 -0.84
N VAL A 62 16.29 -2.77 -1.05
CA VAL A 62 17.29 -1.72 -1.30
C VAL A 62 17.62 -0.96 0.00
N CYS A 63 16.59 -0.45 0.68
CA CYS A 63 16.79 0.36 1.89
C CYS A 63 16.95 -0.45 3.17
N ARG A 64 16.67 -1.76 3.15
CA ARG A 64 16.69 -2.65 4.33
C ARG A 64 15.72 -2.22 5.44
N ILE A 65 14.61 -1.62 5.06
CA ILE A 65 13.54 -1.18 5.95
C ILE A 65 12.33 -2.11 5.79
N ASN A 66 11.88 -2.67 6.90
CA ASN A 66 10.64 -3.42 6.95
C ASN A 66 9.48 -2.52 7.41
N TYR A 67 8.57 -2.20 6.50
CA TYR A 67 7.33 -1.51 6.85
C TYR A 67 6.36 -2.52 7.46
N SER A 68 6.20 -2.48 8.78
CA SER A 68 5.40 -3.44 9.53
C SER A 68 4.20 -2.79 10.23
N TRP A 69 3.19 -3.61 10.55
CA TRP A 69 1.95 -3.17 11.19
C TRP A 69 2.18 -2.58 12.59
N ASN A 70 3.08 -3.18 13.37
CA ASN A 70 3.39 -2.79 14.75
C ASN A 70 4.65 -1.93 14.88
N GLY A 71 5.37 -1.69 13.78
CA GLY A 71 6.60 -0.91 13.79
C GLY A 71 6.38 0.60 13.71
N ASN A 72 7.46 1.34 13.87
CA ASN A 72 7.48 2.76 13.51
C ASN A 72 7.23 2.90 12.02
N ARG A 73 6.12 3.53 11.68
CA ARG A 73 5.60 3.64 10.32
C ARG A 73 6.13 4.85 9.57
N GLU A 74 7.03 5.59 10.19
CA GLU A 74 7.73 6.67 9.52
C GLU A 74 9.01 6.11 8.91
N VAL A 75 9.06 6.09 7.60
CA VAL A 75 10.28 5.79 6.86
C VAL A 75 11.17 7.03 6.92
N ARG A 76 12.16 7.00 7.80
CA ARG A 76 13.13 8.10 7.95
C ARG A 76 14.40 7.72 7.21
N LEU A 77 14.51 8.18 5.98
CA LEU A 77 15.72 8.07 5.17
C LEU A 77 16.28 9.46 4.91
N ALA A 78 17.56 9.64 5.19
CA ALA A 78 18.28 10.86 4.82
C ALA A 78 18.37 10.98 3.29
N GLU A 79 18.55 9.84 2.61
CA GLU A 79 18.62 9.72 1.16
C GLU A 79 17.89 8.48 0.68
N PHE A 80 17.44 8.49 -0.56
CA PHE A 80 16.82 7.34 -1.22
C PHE A 80 17.86 6.69 -2.14
N PRO A 81 18.49 5.57 -1.75
CA PRO A 81 19.54 4.94 -2.54
C PRO A 81 18.98 4.39 -3.86
N VAL A 82 19.75 4.57 -4.93
CA VAL A 82 19.42 4.01 -6.24
C VAL A 82 19.62 2.49 -6.18
N PRO A 83 18.67 1.68 -6.69
CA PRO A 83 18.81 0.23 -6.73
C PRO A 83 20.01 -0.17 -7.63
N ALA A 84 20.86 -1.07 -7.13
CA ALA A 84 22.04 -1.55 -7.85
C ALA A 84 21.68 -2.40 -9.09
N ALA A 85 20.51 -2.99 -9.10
CA ALA A 85 19.95 -3.76 -10.22
C ALA A 85 18.43 -3.64 -10.23
N PRO A 86 17.78 -3.78 -11.41
CA PRO A 86 16.33 -3.83 -11.50
C PRO A 86 15.72 -4.98 -10.68
N ILE A 87 14.64 -4.70 -9.98
CA ILE A 87 13.82 -5.70 -9.32
C ILE A 87 12.54 -5.85 -10.14
N ARG A 88 12.21 -7.08 -10.57
CA ARG A 88 10.94 -7.40 -11.22
C ARG A 88 10.34 -8.62 -10.56
N ARG A 89 9.04 -8.58 -10.29
CA ARG A 89 8.29 -9.69 -9.70
C ARG A 89 6.91 -9.80 -10.34
N THR A 90 6.47 -11.03 -10.50
CA THR A 90 5.11 -11.40 -10.91
C THR A 90 4.39 -12.01 -9.70
N VAL A 91 3.11 -11.73 -9.54
CA VAL A 91 2.30 -12.18 -8.40
C VAL A 91 1.34 -13.26 -8.88
N ASP A 92 1.53 -14.48 -8.38
CA ASP A 92 0.73 -15.64 -8.81
C ASP A 92 -0.69 -15.65 -8.24
N GLN A 93 -0.87 -15.10 -7.02
CA GLN A 93 -2.16 -15.07 -6.35
C GLN A 93 -3.03 -13.94 -6.91
N LYS A 94 -4.15 -14.30 -7.54
CA LYS A 94 -5.13 -13.34 -8.05
C LYS A 94 -5.84 -12.59 -6.92
N TYR A 95 -6.21 -13.28 -5.84
CA TYR A 95 -6.92 -12.73 -4.70
C TYR A 95 -6.03 -12.78 -3.45
N ARG A 96 -5.83 -11.65 -2.84
CA ARG A 96 -5.01 -11.48 -1.61
C ARG A 96 -5.90 -10.84 -0.57
N VAL A 97 -6.49 -11.71 0.25
CA VAL A 97 -7.51 -11.35 1.25
C VAL A 97 -6.83 -10.93 2.55
N TYR A 98 -7.39 -9.94 3.21
CA TYR A 98 -6.93 -9.47 4.51
C TYR A 98 -8.10 -9.05 5.39
N MET A 99 -7.87 -9.13 6.69
CA MET A 99 -8.82 -8.91 7.78
C MET A 99 -9.86 -10.04 7.91
N ASN A 100 -10.31 -10.24 9.14
CA ASN A 100 -11.47 -11.04 9.46
C ASN A 100 -12.58 -10.13 10.01
N TYR A 101 -13.80 -10.61 10.05
CA TYR A 101 -14.95 -9.84 10.50
C TYR A 101 -14.91 -9.44 11.98
N CYS A 102 -14.13 -10.13 12.81
CA CYS A 102 -14.02 -9.80 14.24
C CYS A 102 -13.13 -8.58 14.51
N THR A 103 -12.10 -8.34 13.70
CA THR A 103 -11.11 -7.27 13.95
C THR A 103 -11.73 -5.89 14.09
N LEU A 104 -12.86 -5.65 13.44
CA LEU A 104 -13.60 -4.40 13.47
C LEU A 104 -14.17 -4.10 14.87
N CYS A 105 -14.46 -5.15 15.66
CA CYS A 105 -15.03 -5.04 17.01
C CYS A 105 -13.95 -5.01 18.11
N TYR A 106 -12.68 -5.27 17.83
CA TYR A 106 -11.62 -5.25 18.86
C TYR A 106 -10.39 -4.46 18.46
N SER A 107 -9.60 -4.87 17.45
CA SER A 107 -8.37 -4.20 17.08
C SER A 107 -8.62 -2.84 16.42
N MET A 108 -9.72 -2.69 15.70
CA MET A 108 -10.02 -1.54 14.84
C MET A 108 -11.21 -0.71 15.31
N ALA A 109 -11.84 -1.09 16.45
CA ALA A 109 -13.09 -0.49 16.93
C ALA A 109 -12.99 1.04 17.16
N TRP A 110 -11.80 1.52 17.50
CA TRP A 110 -11.57 2.93 17.83
C TRP A 110 -10.67 3.66 16.81
N TRP A 111 -10.50 3.07 15.64
CA TRP A 111 -9.67 3.70 14.62
C TRP A 111 -10.40 4.88 13.99
N ASP A 112 -9.74 6.02 14.01
CA ASP A 112 -10.11 7.21 13.24
C ASP A 112 -9.61 7.11 11.78
N TRP A 113 -10.00 8.09 10.97
CA TRP A 113 -9.57 8.10 9.56
C TRP A 113 -8.05 8.13 9.37
N PRO A 114 -7.26 8.94 10.09
CA PRO A 114 -5.80 8.90 9.99
C PRO A 114 -5.21 7.50 10.24
N ARG A 115 -5.80 6.72 11.15
CA ARG A 115 -5.36 5.35 11.40
C ARG A 115 -5.80 4.41 10.27
N TRP A 116 -7.00 4.56 9.75
CA TRP A 116 -7.50 3.79 8.61
C TRP A 116 -6.69 4.07 7.34
N GLU A 117 -6.35 5.31 7.04
CA GLU A 117 -5.52 5.68 5.90
C GLU A 117 -4.16 4.96 5.93
N LYS A 118 -3.53 4.90 7.10
CA LYS A 118 -2.27 4.15 7.29
C LYS A 118 -2.45 2.65 7.05
N GLU A 119 -3.58 2.08 7.45
CA GLU A 119 -3.86 0.67 7.22
C GLU A 119 -4.08 0.38 5.74
N ILE A 120 -4.78 1.25 5.04
CA ILE A 120 -5.00 1.13 3.59
C ILE A 120 -3.65 1.20 2.85
N ASP A 121 -2.78 2.14 3.21
CA ASP A 121 -1.44 2.23 2.65
C ASP A 121 -0.61 0.96 2.94
N PHE A 122 -0.69 0.44 4.18
CA PHE A 122 -0.04 -0.81 4.54
C PHE A 122 -0.57 -1.99 3.71
N MET A 123 -1.89 -2.14 3.59
CA MET A 123 -2.51 -3.19 2.78
C MET A 123 -2.05 -3.11 1.32
N ALA A 124 -2.03 -1.92 0.72
CA ALA A 124 -1.56 -1.72 -0.64
C ALA A 124 -0.09 -2.15 -0.80
N MET A 125 0.79 -1.76 0.12
CA MET A 125 2.20 -2.15 0.11
C MET A 125 2.42 -3.65 0.29
N LYS A 126 1.54 -4.33 1.03
CA LYS A 126 1.56 -5.81 1.18
C LYS A 126 0.83 -6.53 0.06
N GLY A 127 0.33 -5.79 -0.94
CA GLY A 127 -0.31 -6.35 -2.12
C GLY A 127 -1.74 -6.85 -1.89
N ILE A 128 -2.37 -6.46 -0.77
CA ILE A 128 -3.75 -6.83 -0.49
C ILE A 128 -4.66 -6.12 -1.51
N ASN A 129 -5.48 -6.91 -2.20
CA ASN A 129 -6.43 -6.39 -3.19
C ASN A 129 -7.89 -6.78 -2.90
N MET A 130 -8.12 -7.49 -1.81
CA MET A 130 -9.45 -7.91 -1.35
C MET A 130 -9.55 -7.81 0.18
N PRO A 131 -9.53 -6.60 0.75
CA PRO A 131 -9.76 -6.43 2.17
C PRO A 131 -11.24 -6.67 2.50
N LEU A 132 -11.52 -7.28 3.66
CA LEU A 132 -12.88 -7.41 4.16
C LEU A 132 -13.34 -6.06 4.72
N ALA A 133 -14.30 -5.41 4.05
CA ALA A 133 -14.77 -4.07 4.40
C ALA A 133 -16.19 -4.13 4.97
N VAL A 134 -16.35 -4.62 6.21
CA VAL A 134 -17.65 -4.66 6.93
C VAL A 134 -17.82 -3.49 7.92
N VAL A 135 -16.94 -2.48 7.82
CA VAL A 135 -16.98 -1.30 8.70
C VAL A 135 -18.22 -0.46 8.43
N GLY A 136 -18.91 -0.04 9.49
CA GLY A 136 -20.04 0.86 9.38
C GLY A 136 -21.38 0.17 9.06
N THR A 137 -21.40 -1.16 8.97
CA THR A 137 -22.64 -1.90 8.74
C THR A 137 -23.65 -1.68 9.85
N GLU A 138 -23.20 -1.54 11.11
CA GLU A 138 -24.05 -1.25 12.25
C GLU A 138 -24.78 0.08 12.12
N LYS A 139 -24.11 1.09 11.59
CA LYS A 139 -24.72 2.41 11.34
C LYS A 139 -25.80 2.32 10.25
N VAL A 140 -25.53 1.58 9.18
CA VAL A 140 -26.51 1.34 8.11
C VAL A 140 -27.73 0.59 8.65
N TRP A 141 -27.53 -0.45 9.44
CA TRP A 141 -28.61 -1.20 10.10
C TRP A 141 -29.43 -0.29 11.00
N PHE A 142 -28.76 0.49 11.86
CA PHE A 142 -29.45 1.40 12.79
C PHE A 142 -30.32 2.40 12.02
N ASP A 143 -29.79 3.08 11.02
CA ASP A 143 -30.51 4.08 10.24
C ASP A 143 -31.71 3.46 9.52
N THR A 144 -31.51 2.29 8.90
CA THR A 144 -32.59 1.57 8.21
C THR A 144 -33.71 1.19 9.16
N LEU A 145 -33.38 0.66 10.34
CA LEU A 145 -34.39 0.28 11.34
C LEU A 145 -35.15 1.49 11.90
N VAL A 146 -34.47 2.63 12.07
CA VAL A 146 -35.12 3.88 12.50
C VAL A 146 -36.09 4.40 11.44
N GLU A 147 -35.74 4.30 10.15
CA GLU A 147 -36.64 4.71 9.05
C GLU A 147 -37.85 3.78 8.87
N LEU A 148 -37.67 2.51 9.18
CA LEU A 148 -38.75 1.51 9.05
C LEU A 148 -39.72 1.49 10.25
N GLY A 149 -39.36 2.10 11.41
CA GLY A 149 -40.15 2.13 12.65
C GLY A 149 -39.93 0.89 13.45
#